data_e40c1d6b7cf208c6fbd654df2313c681
#
_entry.id   e40c1d6b7cf208c6fbd654df2313c681
#
_cell.length_a   1.000
_cell.length_b   1.000
_cell.length_c   1.000
_cell.angle_alpha   90.00
_cell.angle_beta   90.00
_cell.angle_gamma   90.00
#
_symmetry.space_group_name_H-M   'P 1'
#
loop_
_entity.id
_entity.type
_entity.pdbx_description
1 polymer ?
#
loop_
_entity_poly.entity_id
_entity_poly.type
_entity_poly.pdbx_seq_one_letter_code
_entity_poly.pdbx_strand_id
1 'polypeptide(L)'
;MSITPYSTYHLIKSQDLNHHGTLYAGRCADWFVESGFIAACSLAKSEHIVCLKIHGLLFSKPAHLGDILCFESKVVLAGRTSLISHVQVIKDGQPMLDGFITFIHVDLKGKPQPHNIIITATRPEDLDLQKKARQLRP
;
A
#
# COMPACT_ATOMS: atom_id res chain seq x y z
N MET A 1 15.27 -8.74 -6.94
CA MET A 1 13.92 -9.27 -7.21
C MET A 1 13.14 -8.26 -8.03
N SER A 2 12.39 -8.73 -9.00
CA SER A 2 11.51 -7.85 -9.78
C SER A 2 10.32 -7.38 -8.94
N ILE A 3 9.70 -6.29 -9.36
CA ILE A 3 8.53 -5.73 -8.70
C ILE A 3 7.28 -6.46 -9.20
N THR A 4 6.52 -7.04 -8.29
CA THR A 4 5.30 -7.81 -8.60
C THR A 4 4.09 -7.11 -8.00
N PRO A 5 3.07 -6.76 -8.82
CA PRO A 5 1.84 -6.16 -8.31
C PRO A 5 0.89 -7.21 -7.76
N TYR A 6 0.09 -6.79 -6.76
CA TYR A 6 -0.99 -7.57 -6.15
C TYR A 6 -2.24 -6.72 -6.14
N SER A 7 -3.38 -7.34 -6.43
CA SER A 7 -4.66 -6.62 -6.49
C SER A 7 -5.66 -7.25 -5.53
N THR A 8 -6.37 -6.37 -4.81
CA THR A 8 -7.53 -6.75 -4.01
C THR A 8 -8.72 -5.90 -4.44
N TYR A 9 -9.92 -6.43 -4.28
CA TYR A 9 -11.15 -5.78 -4.70
C TYR A 9 -12.11 -5.68 -3.53
N HIS A 10 -12.78 -4.54 -3.39
CA HIS A 10 -13.78 -4.34 -2.35
C HIS A 10 -15.03 -3.73 -2.95
N LEU A 11 -16.16 -4.41 -2.72
CA LEU A 11 -17.49 -3.87 -3.00
C LEU A 11 -17.90 -2.98 -1.82
N ILE A 12 -18.29 -1.76 -2.11
CA ILE A 12 -18.74 -0.82 -1.08
C ILE A 12 -20.18 -1.17 -0.69
N LYS A 13 -20.36 -1.57 0.56
CA LYS A 13 -21.64 -1.93 1.17
C LYS A 13 -22.09 -0.82 2.13
N SER A 14 -23.34 -0.90 2.60
CA SER A 14 -23.92 0.12 3.46
C SER A 14 -23.11 0.34 4.76
N GLN A 15 -22.52 -0.74 5.34
CA GLN A 15 -21.71 -0.61 6.53
C GLN A 15 -20.35 0.08 6.30
N ASP A 16 -19.97 0.30 5.04
CA ASP A 16 -18.71 0.95 4.68
C ASP A 16 -18.89 2.47 4.51
N LEU A 17 -20.12 2.98 4.62
CA LEU A 17 -20.43 4.37 4.37
C LEU A 17 -20.31 5.23 5.63
N ASN A 18 -19.95 6.50 5.40
CA ASN A 18 -19.99 7.53 6.44
C ASN A 18 -21.40 8.14 6.51
N HIS A 19 -21.58 9.17 7.34
CA HIS A 19 -22.86 9.85 7.55
C HIS A 19 -23.31 10.66 6.32
N HIS A 20 -22.45 10.91 5.35
CA HIS A 20 -22.80 11.57 4.09
C HIS A 20 -23.23 10.58 3.00
N GLY A 21 -23.18 9.27 3.28
CA GLY A 21 -23.54 8.26 2.28
C GLY A 21 -22.43 7.93 1.29
N THR A 22 -21.20 8.32 1.57
CA THR A 22 -20.04 7.96 0.77
C THR A 22 -19.09 7.07 1.57
N LEU A 23 -18.13 6.43 0.89
CA LEU A 23 -17.17 5.56 1.55
C LEU A 23 -16.46 6.29 2.70
N TYR A 24 -16.51 5.70 3.89
CA TYR A 24 -15.81 6.22 5.06
C TYR A 24 -14.29 6.19 4.81
N ALA A 25 -13.63 7.33 5.01
CA ALA A 25 -12.20 7.46 4.77
C ALA A 25 -11.37 6.42 5.57
N GLY A 26 -11.77 6.17 6.83
CA GLY A 26 -11.09 5.17 7.66
C GLY A 26 -11.21 3.76 7.11
N ARG A 27 -12.33 3.41 6.47
CA ARG A 27 -12.51 2.12 5.80
C ARG A 27 -11.60 2.02 4.59
N CYS A 28 -11.53 3.07 3.78
CA CYS A 28 -10.62 3.11 2.63
C CYS A 28 -9.15 3.00 3.08
N ALA A 29 -8.78 3.69 4.13
CA ALA A 29 -7.44 3.63 4.70
C ALA A 29 -7.10 2.21 5.21
N ASP A 30 -8.06 1.52 5.82
CA ASP A 30 -7.90 0.13 6.28
C ASP A 30 -7.57 -0.79 5.09
N TRP A 31 -8.37 -0.73 4.05
CA TRP A 31 -8.13 -1.52 2.83
C TRP A 31 -6.82 -1.15 2.14
N PHE A 32 -6.47 0.14 2.17
CA PHE A 32 -5.23 0.66 1.60
C PHE A 32 -4.00 0.05 2.30
N VAL A 33 -3.98 0.07 3.62
CA VAL A 33 -2.89 -0.49 4.42
C VAL A 33 -2.82 -2.01 4.23
N GLU A 34 -3.96 -2.69 4.25
CA GLU A 34 -4.02 -4.13 4.03
C GLU A 34 -3.42 -4.52 2.68
N SER A 35 -3.76 -3.78 1.63
CA SER A 35 -3.21 -4.03 0.29
C SER A 35 -1.69 -3.90 0.27
N GLY A 36 -1.16 -2.83 0.83
CA GLY A 36 0.29 -2.62 0.92
C GLY A 36 0.99 -3.68 1.76
N PHE A 37 0.33 -4.12 2.82
CA PHE A 37 0.82 -5.19 3.70
C PHE A 37 0.89 -6.52 2.95
N ILE A 38 -0.12 -6.84 2.14
CA ILE A 38 -0.12 -8.07 1.32
C ILE A 38 1.09 -8.08 0.38
N ALA A 39 1.40 -6.96 -0.27
CA ALA A 39 2.56 -6.87 -1.13
C ALA A 39 3.87 -7.10 -0.35
N ALA A 40 3.99 -6.52 0.84
CA ALA A 40 5.17 -6.73 1.70
C ALA A 40 5.27 -8.19 2.15
N CYS A 41 4.15 -8.83 2.47
CA CYS A 41 4.11 -10.23 2.91
C CYS A 41 4.46 -11.22 1.81
N SER A 42 4.48 -10.80 0.54
CA SER A 42 4.99 -11.64 -0.54
C SER A 42 6.50 -11.83 -0.48
N LEU A 43 7.21 -10.95 0.23
CA LEU A 43 8.67 -10.93 0.32
C LEU A 43 9.19 -11.42 1.67
N ALA A 44 8.39 -11.34 2.72
CA ALA A 44 8.76 -11.74 4.08
C ALA A 44 7.51 -12.21 4.82
N LYS A 45 7.70 -13.01 5.86
CA LYS A 45 6.57 -13.54 6.63
C LYS A 45 5.84 -12.42 7.36
N SER A 46 4.51 -12.52 7.41
CA SER A 46 3.65 -11.49 8.02
C SER A 46 4.02 -11.18 9.47
N GLU A 47 4.44 -12.17 10.24
CA GLU A 47 4.87 -12.00 11.64
C GLU A 47 6.11 -11.12 11.80
N HIS A 48 6.86 -10.90 10.71
CA HIS A 48 8.06 -10.08 10.70
C HIS A 48 7.84 -8.71 10.04
N ILE A 49 6.62 -8.35 9.72
CA ILE A 49 6.29 -7.09 9.04
C ILE A 49 5.39 -6.24 9.92
N VAL A 50 5.81 -5.00 10.19
CA VAL A 50 4.98 -4.03 10.90
C VAL A 50 4.92 -2.73 10.10
N CYS A 51 3.77 -2.04 10.16
CA CYS A 51 3.60 -0.75 9.51
C CYS A 51 4.27 0.33 10.36
N LEU A 52 5.18 1.09 9.74
CA LEU A 52 5.81 2.23 10.40
C LEU A 52 5.09 3.53 10.11
N LYS A 53 4.73 3.76 8.83
CA LYS A 53 4.19 5.05 8.44
C LYS A 53 3.37 4.93 7.15
N ILE A 54 2.23 5.59 7.15
CA ILE A 54 1.43 5.83 5.96
C ILE A 54 1.79 7.23 5.48
N HIS A 55 2.29 7.34 4.24
CA HIS A 55 2.78 8.62 3.69
C HIS A 55 1.67 9.34 2.95
N GLY A 56 0.76 9.94 3.71
CA GLY A 56 -0.29 10.79 3.17
C GLY A 56 -1.37 10.03 2.42
N LEU A 57 -2.61 10.44 2.64
CA LEU A 57 -3.76 10.00 1.85
C LEU A 57 -4.62 11.22 1.57
N LEU A 58 -4.94 11.45 0.30
CA LEU A 58 -5.79 12.56 -0.09
C LEU A 58 -7.08 11.98 -0.66
N PHE A 59 -8.19 12.18 0.09
CA PHE A 59 -9.51 11.70 -0.30
C PHE A 59 -10.25 12.79 -1.06
N SER A 60 -9.84 13.03 -2.30
CA SER A 60 -10.39 14.11 -3.13
C SER A 60 -11.60 13.68 -3.98
N LYS A 61 -11.81 12.37 -4.11
CA LYS A 61 -12.90 11.81 -4.91
C LYS A 61 -13.74 10.87 -4.06
N PRO A 62 -15.07 11.05 -4.02
CA PRO A 62 -15.94 10.14 -3.26
C PRO A 62 -16.14 8.83 -3.98
N ALA A 63 -16.43 7.78 -3.21
CA ALA A 63 -16.92 6.52 -3.71
C ALA A 63 -18.27 6.22 -3.04
N HIS A 64 -19.11 5.46 -3.72
CA HIS A 64 -20.52 5.31 -3.35
C HIS A 64 -20.90 3.85 -3.18
N LEU A 65 -22.07 3.63 -2.59
CA LEU A 65 -22.66 2.30 -2.42
C LEU A 65 -22.71 1.58 -3.78
N GLY A 66 -22.21 0.35 -3.79
CA GLY A 66 -22.21 -0.48 -5.00
C GLY A 66 -20.98 -0.30 -5.88
N ASP A 67 -20.15 0.70 -5.63
CA ASP A 67 -18.88 0.83 -6.34
C ASP A 67 -17.94 -0.30 -5.95
N ILE A 68 -17.13 -0.73 -6.91
CA ILE A 68 -16.06 -1.73 -6.67
C ILE A 68 -14.73 -1.02 -6.83
N LEU A 69 -13.94 -1.04 -5.77
CA LEU A 69 -12.60 -0.45 -5.78
C LEU A 69 -11.55 -1.55 -5.94
N CYS A 70 -10.57 -1.30 -6.80
CA CYS A 70 -9.39 -2.13 -6.93
C CYS A 70 -8.22 -1.45 -6.19
N PHE A 71 -7.59 -2.19 -5.29
CA PHE A 71 -6.38 -1.76 -4.60
C PHE A 71 -5.20 -2.54 -5.19
N GLU A 72 -4.40 -1.86 -5.97
CA GLU A 72 -3.21 -2.45 -6.59
C GLU A 72 -1.97 -2.00 -5.83
N SER A 73 -1.18 -2.95 -5.34
CA SER A 73 -0.03 -2.65 -4.52
C SER A 73 1.19 -3.41 -4.97
N LYS A 74 2.36 -2.83 -4.77
CA LYS A 74 3.65 -3.45 -5.05
C LYS A 74 4.73 -2.83 -4.15
N VAL A 75 5.70 -3.64 -3.74
CA VAL A 75 6.87 -3.14 -3.04
C VAL A 75 7.82 -2.55 -4.07
N VAL A 76 8.12 -1.27 -3.94
CA VAL A 76 8.92 -0.53 -4.94
C VAL A 76 10.34 -0.22 -4.46
N LEU A 77 10.57 -0.27 -3.15
CA LEU A 77 11.88 0.05 -2.58
C LEU A 77 12.14 -0.77 -1.33
N ALA A 78 13.35 -1.24 -1.19
CA ALA A 78 13.81 -1.94 0.01
C ALA A 78 15.02 -1.21 0.58
N GLY A 79 14.94 -0.80 1.86
CA GLY A 79 16.09 -0.39 2.64
C GLY A 79 16.70 -1.59 3.33
N ARG A 80 17.53 -1.36 4.34
CA ARG A 80 18.16 -2.45 5.11
C ARG A 80 17.13 -3.25 5.91
N THR A 81 16.22 -2.54 6.59
CA THR A 81 15.15 -3.13 7.40
C THR A 81 13.77 -2.75 6.91
N SER A 82 13.65 -1.87 5.92
CA SER A 82 12.37 -1.33 5.46
C SER A 82 11.97 -1.90 4.11
N LEU A 83 10.65 -1.95 3.91
CA LEU A 83 10.02 -2.22 2.63
C LEU A 83 8.99 -1.12 2.39
N ILE A 84 9.01 -0.50 1.23
CA ILE A 84 8.05 0.55 0.89
C ILE A 84 7.15 0.04 -0.20
N SER A 85 5.85 -0.04 0.12
CA SER A 85 4.80 -0.38 -0.84
C SER A 85 4.20 0.88 -1.44
N HIS A 86 3.94 0.86 -2.73
CA HIS A 86 3.05 1.81 -3.39
C HIS A 86 1.69 1.15 -3.55
N VAL A 87 0.64 1.86 -3.17
CA VAL A 87 -0.74 1.40 -3.32
C VAL A 87 -1.50 2.40 -4.16
N GLN A 88 -2.18 1.92 -5.19
CA GLN A 88 -3.07 2.71 -6.03
C GLN A 88 -4.49 2.20 -5.87
N VAL A 89 -5.43 3.11 -5.65
CA VAL A 89 -6.86 2.79 -5.61
C VAL A 89 -7.49 3.20 -6.93
N ILE A 90 -8.17 2.26 -7.57
CA ILE A 90 -8.72 2.41 -8.91
C ILE A 90 -10.22 2.18 -8.85
N LYS A 91 -10.98 3.10 -9.44
CA LYS A 91 -12.41 3.00 -9.60
C LYS A 91 -12.76 3.17 -11.08
N ASP A 92 -13.53 2.23 -11.64
CA ASP A 92 -13.95 2.26 -13.05
C ASP A 92 -12.77 2.43 -14.01
N GLY A 93 -11.63 1.76 -13.72
CA GLY A 93 -10.44 1.85 -14.54
C GLY A 93 -9.65 3.14 -14.41
N GLN A 94 -10.06 4.07 -13.52
CA GLN A 94 -9.41 5.35 -13.34
C GLN A 94 -8.76 5.45 -11.96
N PRO A 95 -7.54 6.02 -11.87
CA PRO A 95 -6.92 6.27 -10.57
C PRO A 95 -7.79 7.20 -9.71
N MET A 96 -7.99 6.82 -8.46
CA MET A 96 -8.77 7.58 -7.50
C MET A 96 -7.87 8.26 -6.48
N LEU A 97 -6.93 7.50 -5.92
CA LEU A 97 -5.88 8.00 -5.05
C LEU A 97 -4.72 7.00 -5.04
N ASP A 98 -3.57 7.45 -4.58
CA ASP A 98 -2.42 6.57 -4.37
C ASP A 98 -1.57 7.09 -3.21
N GLY A 99 -0.65 6.26 -2.76
CA GLY A 99 0.28 6.65 -1.72
C GLY A 99 1.28 5.54 -1.43
N PHE A 100 2.14 5.83 -0.45
CA PHE A 100 3.20 4.92 -0.04
C PHE A 100 3.03 4.54 1.43
N ILE A 101 3.47 3.34 1.75
CA ILE A 101 3.51 2.84 3.13
C ILE A 101 4.90 2.28 3.39
N THR A 102 5.51 2.71 4.48
CA THR A 102 6.76 2.12 4.95
C THR A 102 6.47 1.04 5.97
N PHE A 103 6.93 -0.17 5.69
CA PHE A 103 6.92 -1.30 6.62
C PHE A 103 8.34 -1.55 7.11
N ILE A 104 8.46 -2.08 8.30
CA ILE A 104 9.74 -2.46 8.89
C ILE A 104 9.74 -3.97 9.10
N HIS A 105 10.85 -4.59 8.69
CA HIS A 105 11.12 -5.99 8.98
C HIS A 105 11.64 -6.10 10.40
N VAL A 106 11.00 -6.93 11.21
CA VAL A 106 11.31 -7.07 12.64
C VAL A 106 11.49 -8.52 13.02
N ASP A 107 12.20 -8.75 14.13
CA ASP A 107 12.28 -10.07 14.75
C ASP A 107 11.01 -10.36 15.56
N LEU A 108 10.95 -11.52 16.21
CA LEU A 108 9.78 -11.92 16.99
C LEU A 108 9.55 -11.05 18.23
N LYS A 109 10.54 -10.23 18.62
CA LYS A 109 10.42 -9.26 19.73
C LYS A 109 10.06 -7.86 19.23
N GLY A 110 9.87 -7.69 17.92
CA GLY A 110 9.50 -6.41 17.33
C GLY A 110 10.69 -5.49 17.05
N LYS A 111 11.91 -5.97 17.15
CA LYS A 111 13.11 -5.16 16.86
C LYS A 111 13.44 -5.19 15.37
N PRO A 112 13.83 -4.05 14.77
CA PRO A 112 14.23 -4.02 13.37
C PRO A 112 15.33 -5.04 13.06
N GLN A 113 15.13 -5.74 11.95
CA GLN A 113 16.01 -6.83 11.51
C GLN A 113 16.24 -6.72 10.01
N PRO A 114 17.48 -6.87 9.51
CA PRO A 114 17.74 -6.88 8.08
C PRO A 114 17.00 -8.02 7.39
N HIS A 115 16.44 -7.73 6.22
CA HIS A 115 15.69 -8.72 5.41
C HIS A 115 16.50 -9.26 4.23
N ASN A 116 17.62 -8.62 3.87
CA ASN A 116 18.49 -9.00 2.75
C ASN A 116 17.78 -9.06 1.39
N ILE A 117 16.75 -8.23 1.21
CA ILE A 117 15.94 -8.16 -0.01
C ILE A 117 16.40 -6.96 -0.83
N ILE A 118 16.62 -7.19 -2.13
CA ILE A 118 16.96 -6.14 -3.09
C ILE A 118 15.84 -6.09 -4.13
N ILE A 119 15.28 -4.90 -4.32
CA ILE A 119 14.20 -4.66 -5.30
C ILE A 119 14.82 -3.96 -6.52
N THR A 120 14.67 -4.59 -7.68
CA THR A 120 15.19 -4.05 -8.94
C THR A 120 14.02 -3.58 -9.80
N ALA A 121 14.00 -2.28 -10.10
CA ALA A 121 13.04 -1.69 -11.03
C ALA A 121 13.65 -1.63 -12.43
N THR A 122 12.88 -2.03 -13.43
CA THR A 122 13.29 -1.96 -14.84
C THR A 122 12.31 -1.15 -15.68
N ARG A 123 11.02 -1.17 -15.32
CA ARG A 123 9.99 -0.44 -16.04
C ARG A 123 10.02 1.06 -15.66
N PRO A 124 9.76 1.97 -16.62
CA PRO A 124 9.81 3.42 -16.33
C PRO A 124 8.92 3.85 -15.17
N GLU A 125 7.70 3.32 -15.07
CA GLU A 125 6.79 3.65 -13.97
C GLU A 125 7.34 3.20 -12.62
N ASP A 126 8.00 2.05 -12.56
CA ASP A 126 8.58 1.53 -11.31
C ASP A 126 9.83 2.32 -10.90
N LEU A 127 10.64 2.73 -11.89
CA LEU A 127 11.80 3.61 -11.63
C LEU A 127 11.34 4.95 -11.06
N ASP A 128 10.26 5.51 -11.59
CA ASP A 128 9.69 6.77 -11.08
C ASP A 128 9.17 6.60 -9.65
N LEU A 129 8.46 5.51 -9.36
CA LEU A 129 7.96 5.21 -8.02
C LEU A 129 9.11 5.00 -7.03
N GLN A 130 10.18 4.32 -7.45
CA GLN A 130 11.36 4.15 -6.61
C GLN A 130 12.00 5.51 -6.26
N LYS A 131 12.10 6.40 -7.24
CA LYS A 131 12.63 7.74 -7.03
C LYS A 131 11.79 8.51 -6.02
N LYS A 132 10.47 8.47 -6.14
CA LYS A 132 9.54 9.09 -5.19
C LYS A 132 9.69 8.49 -3.80
N ALA A 133 9.79 7.17 -3.72
CA ALA A 133 9.93 6.47 -2.44
C ALA A 133 11.23 6.86 -1.71
N ARG A 134 12.33 7.06 -2.43
CA ARG A 134 13.60 7.50 -1.82
C ARG A 134 13.51 8.89 -1.20
N GLN A 135 12.57 9.71 -1.62
CA GLN A 135 12.38 11.06 -1.11
C GLN A 135 11.46 11.13 0.11
N LEU A 136 10.85 10.01 0.50
CA LEU A 136 9.96 9.96 1.64
C LEU A 136 10.75 10.11 2.95
N ARG A 137 10.13 10.79 3.91
CA ARG A 137 10.71 10.96 5.26
C ARG A 137 10.08 9.95 6.21
N PRO A 138 10.89 9.29 7.04
CA PRO A 138 10.37 8.36 8.05
C PRO A 138 9.54 9.07 9.13
#